data_813385b40bc41c3e7e420c9e0163859b
#
_entry.id   813385b40bc41c3e7e420c9e0163859b
#
_cell.length_a   1.000
_cell.length_b   1.000
_cell.length_c   1.000
_cell.angle_alpha   90.00
_cell.angle_beta   90.00
_cell.angle_gamma   90.00
#
_symmetry.space_group_name_H-M   'P 1'
#
loop_
_entity.id
_entity.type
_entity.pdbx_description
1 polymer ?
#
loop_
_entity_poly.entity_id
_entity_poly.type
_entity_poly.pdbx_seq_one_letter_code
_entity_poly.pdbx_strand_id
1 'polypeptide(L)'
;VEWLSLPIVSEKFDLESDDLAILNRWLAAAGFEVGLNPAHLDAQRDAQAADPRQTQVYAPAALHELTLERALERLAFGWMLPQDEDAAPYGDVLPVVGTELGGWDATGEKSGLLLKLANLYAVLETLRLKTAEGEKLTDGTSAHFWTLWIGEVLQKCFPAETPQRDWLAIRRAAADLADEIAQARDEAERIPDVSFEIFIAALEERLKRGETGAGRPGN
;
A
#
# COMPACT_ATOMS: atom_id res chain seq x y z
N VAL A 1 -4.06 8.55 2.95
CA VAL A 1 -5.25 8.93 2.17
C VAL A 1 -4.90 9.74 0.92
N GLU A 2 -3.85 10.56 0.94
CA GLU A 2 -3.40 11.34 -0.23
C GLU A 2 -3.17 10.47 -1.48
N TRP A 3 -2.65 9.27 -1.33
CA TRP A 3 -2.46 8.34 -2.43
C TRP A 3 -3.78 7.95 -3.13
N LEU A 4 -4.89 7.83 -2.39
CA LEU A 4 -6.22 7.54 -2.95
C LEU A 4 -6.79 8.71 -3.76
N SER A 5 -6.30 9.93 -3.56
CA SER A 5 -6.73 11.11 -4.32
C SER A 5 -6.05 11.21 -5.70
N LEU A 6 -5.07 10.34 -5.99
CA LEU A 6 -4.50 10.25 -7.33
C LEU A 6 -5.58 9.74 -8.31
N PRO A 7 -5.89 10.48 -9.38
CA PRO A 7 -7.01 10.13 -10.28
C PRO A 7 -6.98 8.69 -10.77
N ILE A 8 -5.78 8.19 -11.10
CA ILE A 8 -5.62 6.83 -11.60
C ILE A 8 -5.89 5.76 -10.53
N VAL A 9 -5.65 6.07 -9.26
CA VAL A 9 -5.92 5.16 -8.13
C VAL A 9 -7.39 5.20 -7.77
N SER A 10 -7.99 6.40 -7.68
CA SER A 10 -9.41 6.54 -7.41
C SER A 10 -10.27 5.86 -8.49
N GLU A 11 -9.89 5.96 -9.75
CA GLU A 11 -10.53 5.25 -10.87
C GLU A 11 -10.44 3.73 -10.69
N LYS A 12 -9.27 3.20 -10.31
CA LYS A 12 -9.08 1.75 -10.08
C LYS A 12 -9.98 1.18 -9.01
N PHE A 13 -10.17 1.93 -7.93
CA PHE A 13 -10.99 1.51 -6.79
C PHE A 13 -12.43 2.04 -6.87
N ASP A 14 -12.80 2.66 -8.00
CA ASP A 14 -14.12 3.24 -8.25
C ASP A 14 -14.53 4.19 -7.11
N LEU A 15 -13.61 5.11 -6.76
CA LEU A 15 -13.79 6.10 -5.70
C LEU A 15 -14.05 7.48 -6.29
N GLU A 16 -15.15 8.09 -5.89
CA GLU A 16 -15.47 9.48 -6.22
C GLU A 16 -14.91 10.45 -5.14
N SER A 17 -14.88 11.73 -5.45
CA SER A 17 -14.39 12.74 -4.50
C SER A 17 -15.19 12.74 -3.18
N ASP A 18 -16.50 12.51 -3.26
CA ASP A 18 -17.38 12.44 -2.10
C ASP A 18 -17.11 11.17 -1.27
N ASP A 19 -16.79 10.05 -1.92
CA ASP A 19 -16.36 8.82 -1.27
C ASP A 19 -15.13 9.04 -0.42
N LEU A 20 -14.13 9.77 -0.95
CA LEU A 20 -12.91 10.08 -0.21
C LEU A 20 -13.16 10.91 1.04
N ALA A 21 -14.09 11.87 0.96
CA ALA A 21 -14.49 12.66 2.13
C ALA A 21 -15.19 11.81 3.20
N ILE A 22 -16.06 10.87 2.77
CA ILE A 22 -16.73 9.93 3.66
C ILE A 22 -15.71 8.97 4.30
N LEU A 23 -14.80 8.38 3.51
CA LEU A 23 -13.76 7.49 4.01
C LEU A 23 -12.86 8.17 5.03
N ASN A 24 -12.45 9.41 4.79
CA ASN A 24 -11.65 10.18 5.75
C ASN A 24 -12.37 10.34 7.09
N ARG A 25 -13.66 10.69 7.06
CA ARG A 25 -14.48 10.81 8.26
C ARG A 25 -14.62 9.47 8.98
N TRP A 26 -14.89 8.40 8.25
CA TRP A 26 -15.04 7.06 8.81
C TRP A 26 -13.76 6.55 9.46
N LEU A 27 -12.63 6.71 8.79
CA LEU A 27 -11.33 6.31 9.32
C LEU A 27 -10.97 7.11 10.58
N ALA A 28 -11.27 8.41 10.60
CA ALA A 28 -11.06 9.24 11.80
C ALA A 28 -11.97 8.78 12.96
N ALA A 29 -13.27 8.53 12.70
CA ALA A 29 -14.21 8.03 13.70
C ALA A 29 -13.82 6.64 14.23
N ALA A 30 -13.27 5.79 13.36
CA ALA A 30 -12.76 4.48 13.72
C ALA A 30 -11.37 4.52 14.43
N GLY A 31 -10.77 5.70 14.59
CA GLY A 31 -9.50 5.87 15.27
C GLY A 31 -8.29 5.40 14.47
N PHE A 32 -8.39 5.36 13.13
CA PHE A 32 -7.24 5.03 12.30
C PHE A 32 -6.18 6.14 12.33
N GLU A 33 -4.95 5.78 12.66
CA GLU A 33 -3.80 6.70 12.67
C GLU A 33 -2.60 6.13 11.92
N VAL A 34 -2.30 4.83 12.08
CA VAL A 34 -1.01 4.28 11.66
C VAL A 34 -1.07 2.82 11.23
N GLY A 35 -0.35 2.49 10.16
CA GLY A 35 -0.10 1.10 9.77
C GLY A 35 -1.30 0.37 9.16
N LEU A 36 -1.05 -0.80 8.58
CA LEU A 36 -2.10 -1.63 8.01
C LEU A 36 -2.73 -2.53 9.08
N ASN A 37 -1.90 -3.20 9.86
CA ASN A 37 -2.30 -4.11 10.94
C ASN A 37 -1.21 -4.22 12.01
N PRO A 38 -1.46 -4.88 13.14
CA PRO A 38 -0.49 -5.10 14.20
C PRO A 38 0.81 -5.74 13.72
N ALA A 39 0.74 -6.77 12.87
CA ALA A 39 1.91 -7.45 12.34
C ALA A 39 2.81 -6.53 11.49
N HIS A 40 2.22 -5.56 10.78
CA HIS A 40 2.97 -4.53 10.06
C HIS A 40 3.76 -3.63 11.01
N LEU A 41 3.13 -3.17 12.08
CA LEU A 41 3.78 -2.33 13.10
C LEU A 41 4.90 -3.08 13.83
N ASP A 42 4.68 -4.35 14.18
CA ASP A 42 5.68 -5.19 14.82
C ASP A 42 6.89 -5.40 13.90
N ALA A 43 6.67 -5.67 12.62
CA ALA A 43 7.74 -5.81 11.63
C ALA A 43 8.55 -4.50 11.47
N GLN A 44 7.87 -3.35 11.43
CA GLN A 44 8.54 -2.04 11.40
C GLN A 44 9.37 -1.78 12.66
N ARG A 45 8.82 -2.08 13.83
CA ARG A 45 9.54 -1.97 15.10
C ARG A 45 10.80 -2.83 15.10
N ASP A 46 10.70 -4.09 14.69
CA ASP A 46 11.80 -5.03 14.68
C ASP A 46 12.90 -4.61 13.69
N ALA A 47 12.51 -4.08 12.52
CA ALA A 47 13.44 -3.49 11.56
C ALA A 47 14.15 -2.25 12.13
N GLN A 48 13.43 -1.37 12.82
CA GLN A 48 14.01 -0.19 13.49
C GLN A 48 14.95 -0.58 14.63
N ALA A 49 14.59 -1.60 15.42
CA ALA A 49 15.43 -2.11 16.51
C ALA A 49 16.75 -2.72 16.00
N ALA A 50 16.75 -3.24 14.79
CA ALA A 50 17.94 -3.80 14.14
C ALA A 50 18.90 -2.72 13.58
N ASP A 51 18.44 -1.47 13.40
CA ASP A 51 19.28 -0.38 12.92
C ASP A 51 20.01 0.32 14.08
N PRO A 52 21.35 0.15 14.21
CA PRO A 52 22.13 0.75 15.31
C PRO A 52 22.16 2.29 15.30
N ARG A 53 21.65 2.92 14.25
CA ARG A 53 21.58 4.40 14.12
C ARG A 53 20.30 4.97 14.72
N GLN A 54 19.30 4.12 14.99
CA GLN A 54 18.04 4.56 15.56
C GLN A 54 18.06 4.46 17.08
N THR A 55 17.92 5.61 17.74
CA THR A 55 17.92 5.72 19.22
C THR A 55 16.53 5.54 19.83
N GLN A 56 15.47 5.53 19.05
CA GLN A 56 14.10 5.38 19.54
C GLN A 56 13.33 4.35 18.71
N VAL A 57 12.94 3.26 19.37
CA VAL A 57 12.08 2.24 18.81
C VAL A 57 10.67 2.48 19.37
N TYR A 58 9.72 2.83 18.51
CA TYR A 58 8.35 3.05 18.93
C TYR A 58 7.33 2.33 18.03
N ALA A 59 6.75 1.29 18.58
CA ALA A 59 5.35 0.97 18.38
C ALA A 59 4.83 0.32 19.66
N PRO A 60 4.36 1.10 20.66
CA PRO A 60 3.71 0.52 21.81
C PRO A 60 2.49 -0.29 21.35
N ALA A 61 2.16 -1.36 22.08
CA ALA A 61 0.99 -2.21 21.76
C ALA A 61 -0.31 -1.39 21.62
N ALA A 62 -0.39 -0.22 22.24
CA ALA A 62 -1.50 0.72 22.09
C ALA A 62 -1.71 1.19 20.63
N LEU A 63 -0.65 1.21 19.80
CA LEU A 63 -0.79 1.58 18.39
C LEU A 63 -1.45 0.48 17.55
N HIS A 64 -1.48 -0.76 18.01
CA HIS A 64 -2.18 -1.85 17.33
C HIS A 64 -3.67 -1.54 17.15
N GLU A 65 -4.27 -0.82 18.10
CA GLU A 65 -5.66 -0.40 18.05
C GLU A 65 -5.94 0.72 17.04
N LEU A 66 -4.88 1.40 16.54
CA LEU A 66 -4.97 2.52 15.61
C LEU A 66 -4.68 2.13 14.16
N THR A 67 -4.66 0.83 13.86
CA THR A 67 -4.37 0.29 12.53
C THR A 67 -5.61 0.30 11.62
N LEU A 68 -5.37 0.22 10.30
CA LEU A 68 -6.43 0.15 9.30
C LEU A 68 -7.29 -1.10 9.47
N GLU A 69 -6.71 -2.24 9.84
CA GLU A 69 -7.44 -3.48 10.13
C GLU A 69 -8.44 -3.26 11.27
N ARG A 70 -7.99 -2.70 12.39
CA ARG A 70 -8.85 -2.39 13.54
C ARG A 70 -9.92 -1.36 13.21
N ALA A 71 -9.60 -0.36 12.40
CA ALA A 71 -10.58 0.59 11.92
C ALA A 71 -11.66 -0.08 11.07
N LEU A 72 -11.27 -0.99 10.16
CA LEU A 72 -12.21 -1.78 9.35
C LEU A 72 -13.13 -2.66 10.21
N GLU A 73 -12.59 -3.32 11.23
CA GLU A 73 -13.38 -4.12 12.18
C GLU A 73 -14.42 -3.24 12.90
N ARG A 74 -14.01 -2.09 13.43
CA ARG A 74 -14.90 -1.13 14.10
C ARG A 74 -16.00 -0.61 13.20
N LEU A 75 -15.67 -0.31 11.94
CA LEU A 75 -16.63 0.12 10.92
C LEU A 75 -17.61 -1.01 10.57
N ALA A 76 -17.12 -2.23 10.37
CA ALA A 76 -17.93 -3.39 10.04
C ALA A 76 -18.90 -3.74 11.16
N PHE A 77 -18.42 -3.78 12.41
CA PHE A 77 -19.29 -4.01 13.57
C PHE A 77 -20.31 -2.89 13.78
N GLY A 78 -19.91 -1.63 13.61
CA GLY A 78 -20.82 -0.49 13.67
C GLY A 78 -21.90 -0.53 12.59
N TRP A 79 -21.62 -1.17 11.45
CA TRP A 79 -22.59 -1.40 10.39
C TRP A 79 -23.55 -2.56 10.69
N MET A 80 -23.04 -3.66 11.25
CA MET A 80 -23.81 -4.89 11.45
C MET A 80 -24.62 -4.92 12.74
N LEU A 81 -24.17 -4.19 13.77
CA LEU A 81 -24.82 -4.22 15.08
C LEU A 81 -25.92 -3.17 15.19
N PRO A 82 -26.97 -3.42 16.01
CA PRO A 82 -27.96 -2.41 16.35
C PRO A 82 -27.29 -1.17 16.92
N GLN A 83 -27.73 -0.01 16.47
CA GLN A 83 -27.18 1.28 16.85
C GLN A 83 -27.72 1.72 18.21
N ASP A 84 -27.14 1.19 19.26
CA ASP A 84 -27.44 1.63 20.63
C ASP A 84 -26.28 2.54 21.09
N GLU A 85 -26.58 3.70 21.63
CA GLU A 85 -25.60 4.65 22.15
C GLU A 85 -24.78 4.05 23.30
N ASP A 86 -25.30 3.02 23.95
CA ASP A 86 -24.67 2.23 25.01
C ASP A 86 -24.02 0.92 24.48
N ALA A 87 -23.68 0.84 23.19
CA ALA A 87 -23.15 -0.36 22.59
C ALA A 87 -21.91 -0.86 23.35
N ALA A 88 -22.04 -1.99 24.01
CA ALA A 88 -20.94 -2.66 24.67
C ALA A 88 -19.89 -3.14 23.63
N PRO A 89 -18.60 -3.21 23.99
CA PRO A 89 -17.59 -3.79 23.10
C PRO A 89 -18.01 -5.20 22.67
N TYR A 90 -17.86 -5.49 21.39
CA TYR A 90 -18.04 -6.85 20.87
C TYR A 90 -16.70 -7.56 20.92
N GLY A 91 -16.49 -8.38 21.93
CA GLY A 91 -15.18 -8.91 22.26
C GLY A 91 -14.25 -7.80 22.72
N ASP A 92 -13.17 -7.57 21.97
CA ASP A 92 -12.18 -6.49 22.16
C ASP A 92 -12.39 -5.29 21.19
N VAL A 93 -13.43 -5.35 20.34
CA VAL A 93 -13.71 -4.31 19.35
C VAL A 93 -14.84 -3.40 19.81
N LEU A 94 -14.55 -2.09 19.89
CA LEU A 94 -15.55 -1.05 20.13
C LEU A 94 -16.10 -0.58 18.76
N PRO A 95 -17.37 -0.86 18.43
CA PRO A 95 -17.96 -0.44 17.16
C PRO A 95 -18.02 1.09 17.02
N VAL A 96 -17.89 1.59 15.78
CA VAL A 96 -18.18 2.99 15.48
C VAL A 96 -19.69 3.18 15.52
N VAL A 97 -20.17 4.14 16.33
CA VAL A 97 -21.61 4.40 16.46
C VAL A 97 -22.16 4.95 15.14
N GLY A 98 -23.33 4.46 14.77
CA GLY A 98 -23.86 4.65 13.43
C GLY A 98 -24.24 6.06 13.01
N THR A 99 -24.38 7.00 13.97
CA THR A 99 -24.54 8.43 13.64
C THR A 99 -23.32 8.98 12.90
N GLU A 100 -22.13 8.48 13.22
CA GLU A 100 -20.88 8.84 12.54
C GLU A 100 -20.75 8.17 11.16
N LEU A 101 -21.35 6.99 10.99
CA LEU A 101 -21.47 6.32 9.70
C LEU A 101 -22.58 6.91 8.82
N GLY A 102 -23.36 7.89 9.35
CA GLY A 102 -24.42 8.56 8.63
C GLY A 102 -25.75 7.80 8.58
N GLY A 103 -25.99 6.92 9.56
CA GLY A 103 -27.23 6.13 9.68
C GLY A 103 -27.28 4.92 8.73
N TRP A 104 -28.31 4.10 8.92
CA TRP A 104 -28.54 2.93 8.10
C TRP A 104 -28.87 3.32 6.66
N ASP A 105 -28.13 2.78 5.71
CA ASP A 105 -28.30 3.07 4.30
C ASP A 105 -29.12 1.95 3.62
N ALA A 106 -30.39 2.25 3.34
CA ALA A 106 -31.27 1.31 2.64
C ALA A 106 -30.87 1.10 1.16
N THR A 107 -30.02 1.98 0.60
CA THR A 107 -29.59 1.91 -0.81
C THR A 107 -28.39 1.00 -1.02
N GLY A 108 -27.63 0.69 0.02
CA GLY A 108 -26.42 -0.12 -0.06
C GLY A 108 -25.17 0.63 -0.53
N GLU A 109 -25.25 1.93 -0.79
CA GLU A 109 -24.10 2.74 -1.28
C GLU A 109 -22.96 2.74 -0.26
N LYS A 110 -23.28 2.94 1.01
CA LYS A 110 -22.28 2.97 2.09
C LYS A 110 -21.68 1.60 2.36
N SER A 111 -22.45 0.50 2.26
CA SER A 111 -21.91 -0.85 2.36
C SER A 111 -20.98 -1.15 1.19
N GLY A 112 -21.30 -0.64 0.00
CA GLY A 112 -20.42 -0.67 -1.16
C GLY A 112 -19.08 0.03 -0.91
N LEU A 113 -19.12 1.21 -0.28
CA LEU A 113 -17.93 1.98 0.06
C LEU A 113 -17.05 1.26 1.12
N LEU A 114 -17.66 0.63 2.12
CA LEU A 114 -16.93 -0.19 3.09
C LEU A 114 -16.23 -1.39 2.40
N LEU A 115 -16.91 -2.02 1.44
CA LEU A 115 -16.32 -3.09 0.64
C LEU A 115 -15.14 -2.59 -0.21
N LYS A 116 -15.24 -1.41 -0.83
CA LYS A 116 -14.13 -0.78 -1.55
C LYS A 116 -12.92 -0.56 -0.63
N LEU A 117 -13.14 -0.08 0.59
CA LEU A 117 -12.09 0.09 1.60
C LEU A 117 -11.47 -1.24 2.02
N ALA A 118 -12.27 -2.28 2.22
CA ALA A 118 -11.77 -3.62 2.55
C ALA A 118 -10.94 -4.23 1.40
N ASN A 119 -11.37 -4.04 0.15
CA ASN A 119 -10.61 -4.45 -1.02
C ASN A 119 -9.26 -3.72 -1.12
N LEU A 120 -9.26 -2.41 -0.86
CA LEU A 120 -8.04 -1.63 -0.80
C LEU A 120 -7.07 -2.17 0.27
N TYR A 121 -7.58 -2.43 1.49
CA TYR A 121 -6.78 -3.04 2.54
C TYR A 121 -6.16 -4.37 2.10
N ALA A 122 -6.94 -5.26 1.49
CA ALA A 122 -6.46 -6.55 1.00
C ALA A 122 -5.35 -6.42 -0.06
N VAL A 123 -5.46 -5.43 -0.96
CA VAL A 123 -4.42 -5.11 -1.95
C VAL A 123 -3.14 -4.65 -1.25
N LEU A 124 -3.25 -3.67 -0.34
CA LEU A 124 -2.10 -3.12 0.38
C LEU A 124 -1.40 -4.19 1.23
N GLU A 125 -2.16 -5.05 1.91
CA GLU A 125 -1.59 -6.14 2.70
C GLU A 125 -0.87 -7.17 1.84
N THR A 126 -1.44 -7.52 0.69
CA THR A 126 -0.78 -8.41 -0.28
C THR A 126 0.55 -7.84 -0.76
N LEU A 127 0.58 -6.55 -1.12
CA LEU A 127 1.80 -5.88 -1.58
C LEU A 127 2.84 -5.80 -0.48
N ARG A 128 2.42 -5.49 0.76
CA ARG A 128 3.29 -5.47 1.93
C ARG A 128 3.96 -6.82 2.20
N LEU A 129 3.17 -7.90 2.21
CA LEU A 129 3.68 -9.25 2.44
C LEU A 129 4.71 -9.64 1.39
N LYS A 130 4.47 -9.31 0.12
CA LYS A 130 5.43 -9.57 -0.96
C LYS A 130 6.68 -8.71 -0.85
N THR A 131 6.57 -7.45 -0.44
CA THR A 131 7.74 -6.61 -0.18
C THR A 131 8.61 -7.24 0.90
N ALA A 132 8.00 -7.66 2.01
CA ALA A 132 8.72 -8.33 3.10
C ALA A 132 9.33 -9.69 2.68
N GLU A 133 8.76 -10.37 1.69
CA GLU A 133 9.36 -11.56 1.09
C GLU A 133 10.60 -11.21 0.26
N GLY A 134 10.49 -10.18 -0.60
CA GLY A 134 11.60 -9.73 -1.44
C GLY A 134 12.81 -9.24 -0.65
N GLU A 135 12.59 -8.55 0.47
CA GLU A 135 13.66 -8.07 1.35
C GLU A 135 14.44 -9.21 2.06
N LYS A 136 13.91 -10.42 2.07
CA LYS A 136 14.60 -11.61 2.62
C LYS A 136 15.46 -12.36 1.59
N LEU A 137 15.37 -11.99 0.32
CA LEU A 137 16.17 -12.63 -0.73
C LEU A 137 17.63 -12.17 -0.63
N THR A 138 18.53 -13.12 -0.48
CA THR A 138 19.96 -12.87 -0.24
C THR A 138 20.88 -13.49 -1.28
N ASP A 139 20.32 -14.05 -2.34
CA ASP A 139 21.06 -14.80 -3.38
C ASP A 139 21.24 -14.02 -4.70
N GLY A 140 20.96 -12.70 -4.67
CA GLY A 140 21.04 -11.81 -5.84
C GLY A 140 19.86 -11.94 -6.81
N THR A 141 18.80 -12.66 -6.43
CA THR A 141 17.55 -12.75 -7.22
C THR A 141 16.60 -11.59 -6.94
N SER A 142 16.91 -10.75 -5.96
CA SER A 142 16.06 -9.64 -5.51
C SER A 142 15.66 -8.68 -6.63
N ALA A 143 16.56 -8.33 -7.55
CA ALA A 143 16.26 -7.41 -8.65
C ALA A 143 15.17 -7.94 -9.60
N HIS A 144 15.22 -9.23 -9.96
CA HIS A 144 14.16 -9.86 -10.75
C HIS A 144 12.85 -9.99 -9.97
N PHE A 145 12.93 -10.23 -8.68
CA PHE A 145 11.75 -10.23 -7.81
C PHE A 145 11.05 -8.86 -7.82
N TRP A 146 11.81 -7.77 -7.68
CA TRP A 146 11.25 -6.41 -7.73
C TRP A 146 10.61 -6.08 -9.07
N THR A 147 11.15 -6.60 -10.17
CA THR A 147 10.52 -6.44 -11.50
C THR A 147 9.14 -7.10 -11.56
N LEU A 148 9.00 -8.32 -11.02
CA LEU A 148 7.71 -9.00 -10.94
C LEU A 148 6.75 -8.28 -9.99
N TRP A 149 7.25 -7.83 -8.85
CA TRP A 149 6.48 -7.08 -7.87
C TRP A 149 5.90 -5.77 -8.45
N ILE A 150 6.72 -5.00 -9.20
CA ILE A 150 6.23 -3.81 -9.92
C ILE A 150 5.11 -4.17 -10.89
N GLY A 151 5.22 -5.28 -11.61
CA GLY A 151 4.16 -5.77 -12.49
C GLY A 151 2.84 -6.01 -11.74
N GLU A 152 2.91 -6.55 -10.54
CA GLU A 152 1.73 -6.76 -9.68
C GLU A 152 1.16 -5.45 -9.13
N VAL A 153 2.00 -4.52 -8.69
CA VAL A 153 1.56 -3.18 -8.28
C VAL A 153 0.78 -2.51 -9.39
N LEU A 154 1.33 -2.49 -10.60
CA LEU A 154 0.66 -1.93 -11.76
C LEU A 154 -0.71 -2.58 -12.00
N GLN A 155 -0.79 -3.90 -11.95
CA GLN A 155 -2.03 -4.63 -12.17
C GLN A 155 -3.08 -4.39 -11.07
N LYS A 156 -2.64 -4.33 -9.80
CA LYS A 156 -3.54 -4.23 -8.66
C LYS A 156 -3.99 -2.79 -8.36
N CYS A 157 -3.13 -1.81 -8.62
CA CYS A 157 -3.36 -0.42 -8.22
C CYS A 157 -3.80 0.50 -9.36
N PHE A 158 -3.76 0.04 -10.62
CA PHE A 158 -4.09 0.86 -11.78
C PHE A 158 -5.20 0.22 -12.62
N PRO A 159 -6.06 1.01 -13.29
CA PRO A 159 -7.09 0.51 -14.20
C PRO A 159 -6.51 -0.32 -15.34
N ALA A 160 -7.30 -1.28 -15.85
CA ALA A 160 -6.88 -2.10 -16.97
C ALA A 160 -6.73 -1.30 -18.28
N GLU A 161 -7.46 -0.20 -18.37
CA GLU A 161 -7.50 0.74 -19.51
C GLU A 161 -6.33 1.73 -19.49
N THR A 162 -5.52 1.75 -18.43
CA THR A 162 -4.32 2.61 -18.36
C THR A 162 -3.46 2.38 -19.61
N PRO A 163 -2.94 3.45 -20.25
CA PRO A 163 -2.20 3.34 -21.50
C PRO A 163 -1.11 2.27 -21.42
N GLN A 164 -1.27 1.20 -22.19
CA GLN A 164 -0.33 0.07 -22.19
C GLN A 164 1.09 0.51 -22.49
N ARG A 165 1.27 1.63 -23.20
CA ARG A 165 2.57 2.20 -23.53
C ARG A 165 3.35 2.56 -22.27
N ASP A 166 2.71 3.20 -21.28
CA ASP A 166 3.38 3.66 -20.07
C ASP A 166 3.72 2.48 -19.15
N TRP A 167 2.81 1.51 -19.05
CA TRP A 167 3.07 0.26 -18.33
C TRP A 167 4.22 -0.52 -18.95
N LEU A 168 4.25 -0.62 -20.27
CA LEU A 168 5.33 -1.30 -20.98
C LEU A 168 6.66 -0.58 -20.79
N ALA A 169 6.67 0.75 -20.75
CA ALA A 169 7.87 1.52 -20.49
C ALA A 169 8.43 1.25 -19.09
N ILE A 170 7.57 1.29 -18.07
CA ILE A 170 7.95 1.00 -16.67
C ILE A 170 8.48 -0.45 -16.56
N ARG A 171 7.75 -1.42 -17.10
CA ARG A 171 8.14 -2.83 -17.03
C ARG A 171 9.46 -3.12 -17.78
N ARG A 172 9.67 -2.48 -18.94
CA ARG A 172 10.95 -2.59 -19.66
C ARG A 172 12.09 -1.98 -18.88
N ALA A 173 11.92 -0.76 -18.36
CA ALA A 173 12.93 -0.09 -17.57
C ALA A 173 13.31 -0.92 -16.32
N ALA A 174 12.33 -1.56 -15.66
CA ALA A 174 12.57 -2.43 -14.52
C ALA A 174 13.31 -3.72 -14.93
N ALA A 175 12.93 -4.35 -16.05
CA ALA A 175 13.59 -5.55 -16.55
C ALA A 175 15.03 -5.26 -16.96
N ASP A 176 15.26 -4.21 -17.76
CA ASP A 176 16.61 -3.81 -18.18
C ASP A 176 17.50 -3.46 -16.98
N LEU A 177 16.94 -2.84 -15.93
CA LEU A 177 17.68 -2.56 -14.69
C LEU A 177 18.07 -3.86 -13.96
N ALA A 178 17.15 -4.82 -13.88
CA ALA A 178 17.42 -6.11 -13.24
C ALA A 178 18.51 -6.90 -14.01
N ASP A 179 18.48 -6.86 -15.35
CA ASP A 179 19.49 -7.51 -16.19
C ASP A 179 20.87 -6.86 -16.04
N GLU A 180 20.94 -5.51 -15.96
CA GLU A 180 22.19 -4.79 -15.67
C GLU A 180 22.78 -5.16 -14.31
N ILE A 181 21.93 -5.25 -13.28
CA ILE A 181 22.34 -5.68 -11.94
C ILE A 181 22.85 -7.12 -11.97
N ALA A 182 22.18 -8.02 -12.70
CA ALA A 182 22.59 -9.41 -12.84
C ALA A 182 23.93 -9.54 -13.58
N GLN A 183 24.14 -8.78 -14.67
CA GLN A 183 25.41 -8.76 -15.42
C GLN A 183 26.56 -8.23 -14.57
N ALA A 184 26.35 -7.12 -13.86
CA ALA A 184 27.37 -6.56 -12.97
C ALA A 184 27.74 -7.53 -11.83
N ARG A 185 26.81 -8.42 -11.42
CA ARG A 185 27.07 -9.49 -10.46
C ARG A 185 28.04 -10.55 -11.01
N ASP A 186 27.86 -10.94 -12.27
CA ASP A 186 28.72 -11.96 -12.89
C ASP A 186 30.15 -11.46 -13.07
N GLU A 187 30.35 -10.14 -13.16
CA GLU A 187 31.69 -9.51 -13.30
C GLU A 187 32.35 -9.22 -11.94
N ALA A 188 31.60 -9.10 -10.86
CA ALA A 188 32.10 -8.81 -9.53
C ALA A 188 31.91 -10.03 -8.60
N GLU A 189 32.96 -10.48 -7.93
CA GLU A 189 32.91 -11.61 -6.99
C GLU A 189 31.86 -11.46 -5.88
N ARG A 190 31.30 -10.28 -5.70
CA ARG A 190 30.28 -10.00 -4.66
C ARG A 190 29.49 -8.72 -4.96
N ILE A 191 28.27 -8.84 -5.49
CA ILE A 191 27.32 -7.73 -5.46
C ILE A 191 26.36 -7.93 -4.28
N PRO A 192 26.13 -6.91 -3.46
CA PRO A 192 25.16 -6.96 -2.41
C PRO A 192 23.73 -7.10 -3.00
N ASP A 193 22.86 -7.78 -2.28
CA ASP A 193 21.44 -7.81 -2.61
C ASP A 193 20.88 -6.40 -2.68
N VAL A 194 20.01 -6.16 -3.65
CA VAL A 194 19.43 -4.85 -3.90
C VAL A 194 18.13 -4.74 -3.12
N SER A 195 18.09 -3.84 -2.11
CA SER A 195 16.86 -3.54 -1.39
C SER A 195 15.84 -2.89 -2.31
N PHE A 196 14.56 -2.98 -1.92
CA PHE A 196 13.47 -2.33 -2.66
C PHE A 196 13.71 -0.83 -2.88
N GLU A 197 14.16 -0.12 -1.85
CA GLU A 197 14.42 1.33 -1.91
C GLU A 197 15.48 1.68 -2.96
N ILE A 198 16.57 0.91 -3.01
CA ILE A 198 17.64 1.11 -3.99
C ILE A 198 17.12 0.83 -5.40
N PHE A 199 16.36 -0.25 -5.57
CA PHE A 199 15.80 -0.62 -6.87
C PHE A 199 14.85 0.45 -7.39
N ILE A 200 13.92 0.95 -6.56
CA ILE A 200 12.98 2.00 -6.94
C ILE A 200 13.70 3.32 -7.26
N ALA A 201 14.68 3.73 -6.46
CA ALA A 201 15.43 4.96 -6.72
C ALA A 201 16.18 4.89 -8.07
N ALA A 202 16.78 3.74 -8.39
CA ALA A 202 17.45 3.52 -9.67
C ALA A 202 16.46 3.50 -10.86
N LEU A 203 15.29 2.89 -10.67
CA LEU A 203 14.22 2.87 -11.67
C LEU A 203 13.67 4.26 -11.96
N GLU A 204 13.40 5.06 -10.93
CA GLU A 204 12.95 6.45 -11.08
C GLU A 204 13.96 7.29 -11.87
N GLU A 205 15.25 7.16 -11.56
CA GLU A 205 16.29 7.88 -12.26
C GLU A 205 16.36 7.48 -13.75
N ARG A 206 16.19 6.19 -14.03
CA ARG A 206 16.17 5.68 -15.40
C ARG A 206 14.95 6.19 -16.19
N LEU A 207 13.78 6.21 -15.61
CA LEU A 207 12.57 6.75 -16.23
C LEU A 207 12.71 8.25 -16.54
N LYS A 208 13.25 9.05 -15.60
CA LYS A 208 13.53 10.49 -15.82
C LYS A 208 14.50 10.73 -16.97
N ARG A 209 15.53 9.91 -17.11
CA ARG A 209 16.48 10.00 -18.24
C ARG A 209 15.84 9.61 -19.59
N GLY A 210 14.94 8.61 -19.59
CA GLY A 210 14.20 8.18 -20.77
C GLY A 210 13.27 9.26 -21.30
N GLU A 211 12.58 10.03 -20.43
CA GLU A 211 11.74 11.15 -20.81
C GLU A 211 12.54 12.30 -21.43
N THR A 212 13.74 12.60 -20.92
CA THR A 212 14.62 13.63 -21.47
C THR A 212 15.24 13.23 -22.82
N GLY A 213 15.37 11.93 -23.11
CA GLY A 213 15.88 11.41 -24.38
C GLY A 213 14.87 11.40 -25.52
N ALA A 214 13.56 11.28 -25.23
CA ALA A 214 12.48 11.24 -26.23
C ALA A 214 12.15 12.62 -26.83
N GLY A 215 12.68 13.69 -26.26
CA GLY A 215 12.39 15.09 -26.66
C GLY A 215 13.33 15.70 -27.70
N ARG A 216 14.26 14.98 -28.30
CA ARG A 216 15.05 15.47 -29.43
C ARG A 216 14.51 14.93 -30.76
N PRO A 217 13.68 15.70 -31.50
CA PRO A 217 13.47 15.41 -32.90
C PRO A 217 14.82 15.63 -33.59
N GLY A 218 15.32 14.59 -34.23
CA GLY A 218 16.50 14.71 -35.07
C GLY A 218 16.30 15.78 -36.15
N ASN A 219 17.27 16.65 -36.26
CA ASN A 219 17.50 17.46 -37.47
C ASN A 219 17.80 16.58 -38.66
#